data_92a344d976cd523da058729c638ea7a2
#
_entry.id   92a344d976cd523da058729c638ea7a2
#
_cell.length_a   1.000
_cell.length_b   1.000
_cell.length_c   1.000
_cell.angle_alpha   90.00
_cell.angle_beta   90.00
_cell.angle_gamma   90.00
#
_symmetry.space_group_name_H-M   'P 1'
#
loop_
_entity.id
_entity.type
_entity.pdbx_description
1 polymer ?
#
loop_
_entity_poly.entity_id
_entity_poly.type
_entity_poly.pdbx_seq_one_letter_code
_entity_poly.pdbx_strand_id
1 'polypeptide(L)'
;MTALRMLDQDLEGMRVLIRQDLNVPVHAGQVASDARIRASLPTIESALNAGGRVMLMSHLGRPTEGQFDAQYSLAPVADHLSKLLGLKVRLCVDWLDGIDLSSADVVLCENVRFNVGELANDPELSQRIADNCDIFVMDAFGTAHRAHASTHGVAQFAPVACAGPLLVAELEALHLSLIHI
;
A
#
# COMPACT_ATOMS: atom_id res chain seq x y z
N MET A 1 12.27 -2.29 -20.81
CA MET A 1 11.63 -1.06 -20.29
C MET A 1 11.99 -0.92 -18.83
N THR A 2 12.61 0.17 -18.44
CA THR A 2 12.93 0.43 -17.02
C THR A 2 11.64 0.92 -16.34
N ALA A 3 11.21 0.29 -15.25
CA ALA A 3 10.04 0.74 -14.51
C ALA A 3 10.28 2.15 -13.94
N LEU A 4 9.27 3.00 -13.95
CA LEU A 4 9.33 4.28 -13.25
C LEU A 4 9.58 4.03 -11.76
N ARG A 5 10.41 4.85 -11.12
CA ARG A 5 10.73 4.74 -9.69
C ARG A 5 10.07 5.87 -8.93
N MET A 6 9.56 5.59 -7.73
CA MET A 6 8.96 6.61 -6.86
C MET A 6 9.94 7.76 -6.56
N LEU A 7 11.21 7.44 -6.30
CA LEU A 7 12.23 8.42 -5.96
C LEU A 7 12.59 9.39 -7.08
N ASP A 8 12.21 9.09 -8.32
CA ASP A 8 12.43 9.95 -9.49
C ASP A 8 11.21 10.83 -9.81
N GLN A 9 10.12 10.72 -9.01
CA GLN A 9 8.89 11.48 -9.21
C GLN A 9 8.87 12.72 -8.32
N ASP A 10 8.23 13.79 -8.80
CA ASP A 10 7.86 14.92 -7.97
C ASP A 10 6.60 14.59 -7.17
N LEU A 11 6.75 14.45 -5.86
CA LEU A 11 5.67 14.08 -4.95
C LEU A 11 5.05 15.25 -4.21
N GLU A 12 5.61 16.47 -4.33
CA GLU A 12 5.16 17.65 -3.58
C GLU A 12 3.67 17.93 -3.80
N GLY A 13 2.88 17.86 -2.72
CA GLY A 13 1.43 18.08 -2.74
C GLY A 13 0.60 16.96 -3.41
N MET A 14 1.24 15.96 -4.02
CA MET A 14 0.55 14.87 -4.73
C MET A 14 -0.09 13.88 -3.76
N ARG A 15 -1.25 13.32 -4.14
CA ARG A 15 -1.89 12.19 -3.45
C ARG A 15 -1.15 10.91 -3.85
N VAL A 16 -0.34 10.38 -2.92
CA VAL A 16 0.52 9.22 -3.16
C VAL A 16 -0.08 8.00 -2.48
N LEU A 17 -0.59 7.05 -3.27
CA LEU A 17 -1.15 5.79 -2.79
C LEU A 17 -0.10 4.68 -2.90
N ILE A 18 0.36 4.17 -1.76
CA ILE A 18 1.43 3.18 -1.70
C ILE A 18 0.84 1.80 -1.33
N ARG A 19 1.04 0.82 -2.21
CA ARG A 19 0.69 -0.58 -1.93
C ARG A 19 1.83 -1.24 -1.18
N GLN A 20 1.62 -1.50 0.11
CA GLN A 20 2.58 -2.10 1.04
C GLN A 20 2.20 -3.56 1.38
N ASP A 21 3.17 -4.37 1.79
CA ASP A 21 2.92 -5.68 2.40
C ASP A 21 2.91 -5.56 3.94
N LEU A 22 1.75 -5.21 4.48
CA LEU A 22 1.50 -5.10 5.92
C LEU A 22 0.76 -6.33 6.47
N ASN A 23 0.81 -7.45 5.75
CA ASN A 23 0.18 -8.71 6.16
C ASN A 23 1.02 -9.39 7.26
N VAL A 24 0.82 -8.94 8.48
CA VAL A 24 1.53 -9.36 9.68
C VAL A 24 0.63 -10.17 10.62
N PRO A 25 1.18 -11.05 11.47
CA PRO A 25 0.38 -11.73 12.48
C PRO A 25 -0.14 -10.75 13.53
N VAL A 26 -1.44 -10.81 13.79
CA VAL A 26 -2.12 -10.04 14.83
C VAL A 26 -2.71 -11.00 15.85
N HIS A 27 -2.40 -10.81 17.13
CA HIS A 27 -2.93 -11.59 18.25
C HIS A 27 -3.51 -10.65 19.31
N ALA A 28 -4.71 -10.93 19.76
CA ALA A 28 -5.42 -10.12 20.76
C ALA A 28 -5.43 -8.61 20.41
N GLY A 29 -5.62 -8.25 19.14
CA GLY A 29 -5.65 -6.87 18.68
C GLY A 29 -4.29 -6.17 18.64
N GLN A 30 -3.18 -6.90 18.76
CA GLN A 30 -1.83 -6.36 18.69
C GLN A 30 -0.99 -7.06 17.61
N VAL A 31 -0.12 -6.28 16.97
CA VAL A 31 0.87 -6.82 16.03
C VAL A 31 1.89 -7.66 16.79
N ALA A 32 1.99 -8.95 16.43
CA ALA A 32 2.90 -9.89 17.10
C ALA A 32 4.31 -9.90 16.47
N SER A 33 4.43 -9.52 15.21
CA SER A 33 5.73 -9.39 14.50
C SER A 33 5.62 -8.25 13.49
N ASP A 34 6.53 -7.30 13.56
CA ASP A 34 6.46 -6.05 12.79
C ASP A 34 7.55 -5.93 11.70
N ALA A 35 8.25 -7.02 11.38
CA ALA A 35 9.36 -6.98 10.42
C ALA A 35 8.94 -6.38 9.05
N ARG A 36 7.74 -6.74 8.54
CA ARG A 36 7.22 -6.19 7.28
C ARG A 36 6.84 -4.72 7.41
N ILE A 37 6.26 -4.34 8.54
CA ILE A 37 5.92 -2.94 8.81
C ILE A 37 7.20 -2.10 8.85
N ARG A 38 8.24 -2.56 9.55
CA ARG A 38 9.54 -1.86 9.59
C ARG A 38 10.19 -1.77 8.21
N ALA A 39 10.08 -2.80 7.39
CA ALA A 39 10.60 -2.78 6.02
C ALA A 39 9.90 -1.73 5.14
N SER A 40 8.65 -1.37 5.44
CA SER A 40 7.89 -0.37 4.69
C SER A 40 8.18 1.08 5.12
N LEU A 41 8.75 1.32 6.31
CA LEU A 41 8.96 2.66 6.86
C LEU A 41 9.81 3.55 5.93
N PRO A 42 10.94 3.12 5.36
CA PRO A 42 11.76 3.97 4.51
C PRO A 42 11.01 4.53 3.30
N THR A 43 10.12 3.74 2.70
CA THR A 43 9.29 4.20 1.57
C THR A 43 8.28 5.26 2.01
N ILE A 44 7.62 5.03 3.16
CA ILE A 44 6.64 5.98 3.73
C ILE A 44 7.33 7.31 4.07
N GLU A 45 8.46 7.24 4.79
CA GLU A 45 9.24 8.41 5.20
C GLU A 45 9.77 9.18 3.98
N SER A 46 10.25 8.48 2.95
CA SER A 46 10.71 9.11 1.71
C SER A 46 9.60 9.87 1.00
N ALA A 47 8.38 9.31 0.93
CA ALA A 47 7.24 9.96 0.32
C ALA A 47 6.79 11.20 1.12
N LEU A 48 6.77 11.10 2.46
CA LEU A 48 6.44 12.22 3.35
C LEU A 48 7.48 13.35 3.24
N ASN A 49 8.77 13.00 3.28
CA ASN A 49 9.87 13.97 3.17
C ASN A 49 9.90 14.68 1.82
N ALA A 50 9.38 14.05 0.77
CA ALA A 50 9.20 14.65 -0.56
C ALA A 50 7.91 15.47 -0.69
N GLY A 51 7.20 15.74 0.43
CA GLY A 51 5.99 16.57 0.44
C GLY A 51 4.73 15.86 -0.05
N GLY A 52 4.76 14.54 -0.23
CA GLY A 52 3.62 13.75 -0.67
C GLY A 52 2.54 13.61 0.41
N ARG A 53 1.28 13.60 0.00
CA ARG A 53 0.11 13.31 0.85
C ARG A 53 -0.12 11.80 0.84
N VAL A 54 0.40 11.11 1.86
CA VAL A 54 0.59 9.66 1.85
C VAL A 54 -0.65 8.90 2.27
N MET A 55 -1.06 7.97 1.42
CA MET A 55 -2.07 6.95 1.68
C MET A 55 -1.43 5.58 1.51
N LEU A 56 -1.76 4.67 2.42
CA LEU A 56 -1.29 3.29 2.38
C LEU A 56 -2.45 2.35 2.12
N MET A 57 -2.22 1.31 1.33
CA MET A 57 -3.14 0.19 1.22
C MET A 57 -2.41 -1.14 1.34
N SER A 58 -3.05 -2.08 2.00
CA SER A 58 -2.55 -3.44 2.19
C SER A 58 -3.69 -4.44 2.34
N HIS A 59 -3.33 -5.72 2.36
CA HIS A 59 -4.22 -6.77 2.79
C HIS A 59 -3.77 -7.34 4.13
N LEU A 60 -4.70 -7.92 4.87
CA LEU A 60 -4.44 -8.72 6.06
C LEU A 60 -5.25 -10.02 5.98
N GLY A 61 -4.58 -11.15 6.11
CA GLY A 61 -5.23 -12.47 6.09
C GLY A 61 -5.99 -12.79 4.80
N ARG A 62 -7.08 -13.56 4.97
CA ARG A 62 -7.92 -14.01 3.86
C ARG A 62 -9.41 -13.90 4.21
N PRO A 63 -9.94 -12.68 4.35
CA PRO A 63 -11.36 -12.47 4.61
C PRO A 63 -12.20 -12.88 3.40
N THR A 64 -13.49 -13.02 3.62
CA THR A 64 -14.48 -13.12 2.54
C THR A 64 -14.74 -11.74 1.96
N GLU A 65 -14.64 -11.59 0.63
CA GLU A 65 -14.96 -10.34 -0.06
C GLU A 65 -16.41 -9.90 0.22
N GLY A 66 -16.63 -8.61 0.36
CA GLY A 66 -17.93 -8.02 0.67
C GLY A 66 -18.38 -8.16 2.13
N GLN A 67 -17.55 -8.75 3.01
CA GLN A 67 -17.87 -8.94 4.42
C GLN A 67 -16.77 -8.36 5.29
N PHE A 68 -17.16 -7.43 6.18
CA PHE A 68 -16.23 -6.95 7.20
C PHE A 68 -16.05 -8.00 8.29
N ASP A 69 -14.79 -8.27 8.65
CA ASP A 69 -14.43 -9.13 9.77
C ASP A 69 -13.31 -8.45 10.58
N ALA A 70 -13.61 -8.11 11.83
CA ALA A 70 -12.71 -7.37 12.71
C ALA A 70 -11.35 -8.06 12.92
N GLN A 71 -11.26 -9.40 12.79
CA GLN A 71 -10.00 -10.12 12.89
C GLN A 71 -9.02 -9.80 11.75
N TYR A 72 -9.54 -9.32 10.62
CA TYR A 72 -8.76 -8.94 9.44
C TYR A 72 -8.70 -7.41 9.22
N SER A 73 -9.19 -6.61 10.18
CA SER A 73 -9.04 -5.16 10.12
C SER A 73 -7.59 -4.74 10.27
N LEU A 74 -7.19 -3.72 9.53
CA LEU A 74 -5.87 -3.09 9.63
C LEU A 74 -5.77 -2.09 10.80
N ALA A 75 -6.78 -1.97 11.67
CA ALA A 75 -6.73 -1.08 12.83
C ALA A 75 -5.50 -1.30 13.72
N PRO A 76 -5.13 -2.55 14.11
CA PRO A 76 -3.91 -2.78 14.90
C PRO A 76 -2.63 -2.36 14.18
N VAL A 77 -2.62 -2.45 12.84
CA VAL A 77 -1.48 -2.03 12.01
C VAL A 77 -1.37 -0.50 11.97
N ALA A 78 -2.50 0.21 11.87
CA ALA A 78 -2.52 1.68 11.93
C ALA A 78 -1.97 2.20 13.26
N ASP A 79 -2.40 1.61 14.37
CA ASP A 79 -1.91 1.95 15.72
C ASP A 79 -0.41 1.68 15.87
N HIS A 80 0.06 0.56 15.30
CA HIS A 80 1.48 0.20 15.35
C HIS A 80 2.34 1.13 14.49
N LEU A 81 1.89 1.44 13.26
CA LEU A 81 2.54 2.42 12.38
C LEU A 81 2.63 3.80 13.03
N SER A 82 1.56 4.27 13.69
CA SER A 82 1.56 5.55 14.40
C SER A 82 2.68 5.63 15.43
N LYS A 83 2.90 4.54 16.19
CA LYS A 83 3.96 4.45 17.20
C LYS A 83 5.36 4.45 16.58
N LEU A 84 5.55 3.72 15.48
CA LEU A 84 6.84 3.62 14.80
C LEU A 84 7.25 4.91 14.09
N LEU A 85 6.30 5.57 13.43
CA LEU A 85 6.54 6.82 12.70
C LEU A 85 6.57 8.05 13.62
N GLY A 86 5.97 7.97 14.83
CA GLY A 86 5.76 9.14 15.68
C GLY A 86 4.77 10.15 15.07
N LEU A 87 3.92 9.71 14.15
CA LEU A 87 2.95 10.50 13.39
C LEU A 87 1.54 9.94 13.57
N LYS A 88 0.53 10.76 13.24
CA LYS A 88 -0.86 10.30 13.26
C LYS A 88 -1.17 9.49 12.00
N VAL A 89 -1.33 8.18 12.15
CA VAL A 89 -1.85 7.28 11.10
C VAL A 89 -3.33 7.00 11.39
N ARG A 90 -4.21 7.34 10.45
CA ARG A 90 -5.66 7.13 10.56
C ARG A 90 -6.10 5.98 9.65
N LEU A 91 -6.83 5.02 10.21
CA LEU A 91 -7.54 4.02 9.41
C LEU A 91 -8.74 4.68 8.71
N CYS A 92 -8.90 4.46 7.42
CA CYS A 92 -10.05 4.89 6.62
C CYS A 92 -10.82 3.65 6.16
N VAL A 93 -12.05 3.48 6.65
CA VAL A 93 -12.89 2.31 6.33
C VAL A 93 -13.54 2.48 4.95
N ASP A 94 -14.23 3.61 4.73
CA ASP A 94 -14.96 3.91 3.49
C ASP A 94 -14.08 4.73 2.53
N TRP A 95 -12.95 4.16 2.12
CA TRP A 95 -11.92 4.88 1.39
C TRP A 95 -12.11 4.91 -0.13
N LEU A 96 -12.95 4.03 -0.69
CA LEU A 96 -13.16 3.95 -2.15
C LEU A 96 -13.92 5.16 -2.73
N ASP A 97 -14.71 5.87 -1.92
CA ASP A 97 -15.53 7.01 -2.36
C ASP A 97 -14.86 8.36 -2.06
N GLY A 98 -13.58 8.33 -1.77
CA GLY A 98 -12.76 9.50 -1.48
C GLY A 98 -12.10 9.44 -0.11
N ILE A 99 -10.89 9.97 -0.01
CA ILE A 99 -10.08 9.96 1.21
C ILE A 99 -9.84 11.39 1.69
N ASP A 100 -10.31 11.72 2.90
CA ASP A 100 -9.93 12.96 3.56
C ASP A 100 -8.49 12.88 4.08
N LEU A 101 -7.58 13.64 3.48
CA LEU A 101 -6.17 13.70 3.83
C LEU A 101 -5.84 14.83 4.81
N SER A 102 -6.82 15.61 5.26
CA SER A 102 -6.57 16.76 6.16
C SER A 102 -6.50 16.38 7.63
N SER A 103 -6.99 15.20 8.00
CA SER A 103 -7.21 14.80 9.40
C SER A 103 -6.08 13.98 10.02
N ALA A 104 -5.06 13.60 9.24
CA ALA A 104 -3.92 12.80 9.68
C ALA A 104 -2.70 13.02 8.79
N ASP A 105 -1.50 12.68 9.29
CA ASP A 105 -0.25 12.76 8.54
C ASP A 105 -0.17 11.65 7.48
N VAL A 106 -0.72 10.47 7.82
CA VAL A 106 -0.80 9.31 6.94
C VAL A 106 -2.20 8.69 7.06
N VAL A 107 -2.78 8.25 5.95
CA VAL A 107 -4.03 7.49 5.96
C VAL A 107 -3.74 6.04 5.55
N LEU A 108 -4.18 5.08 6.37
CA LEU A 108 -4.19 3.66 6.02
C LEU A 108 -5.61 3.28 5.57
N CYS A 109 -5.76 2.86 4.33
CA CYS A 109 -7.01 2.29 3.82
C CYS A 109 -7.29 0.96 4.52
N GLU A 110 -8.56 0.69 4.86
CA GLU A 110 -8.96 -0.60 5.41
C GLU A 110 -8.68 -1.71 4.39
N ASN A 111 -8.52 -2.93 4.89
CA ASN A 111 -8.11 -4.13 4.17
C ASN A 111 -8.72 -4.23 2.77
N VAL A 112 -7.88 -4.15 1.74
CA VAL A 112 -8.31 -4.18 0.33
C VAL A 112 -9.15 -5.42 0.00
N ARG A 113 -8.93 -6.53 0.71
CA ARG A 113 -9.65 -7.79 0.51
C ARG A 113 -11.08 -7.82 1.04
N PHE A 114 -11.54 -6.77 1.71
CA PHE A 114 -12.97 -6.62 1.99
C PHE A 114 -13.76 -6.17 0.76
N ASN A 115 -13.10 -5.65 -0.28
CA ASN A 115 -13.78 -5.17 -1.47
C ASN A 115 -14.02 -6.31 -2.45
N VAL A 116 -15.28 -6.44 -2.92
CA VAL A 116 -15.66 -7.39 -3.96
C VAL A 116 -14.92 -7.03 -5.24
N GLY A 117 -14.28 -8.03 -5.86
CA GLY A 117 -13.52 -7.87 -7.09
C GLY A 117 -12.02 -7.66 -6.89
N GLU A 118 -11.53 -7.57 -5.64
CA GLU A 118 -10.08 -7.43 -5.38
C GLU A 118 -9.29 -8.59 -5.99
N LEU A 119 -9.68 -9.83 -5.68
CA LEU A 119 -8.99 -11.03 -6.16
C LEU A 119 -9.21 -11.29 -7.66
N ALA A 120 -10.35 -10.84 -8.18
CA ALA A 120 -10.69 -10.97 -9.60
C ALA A 120 -10.02 -9.92 -10.51
N ASN A 121 -9.28 -8.97 -9.93
CA ASN A 121 -8.72 -7.82 -10.66
C ASN A 121 -9.81 -7.02 -11.41
N ASP A 122 -10.92 -6.78 -10.70
CA ASP A 122 -12.08 -6.10 -11.28
C ASP A 122 -11.72 -4.69 -11.77
N PRO A 123 -12.07 -4.32 -13.04
CA PRO A 123 -11.69 -3.04 -13.59
C PRO A 123 -12.39 -1.86 -12.92
N GLU A 124 -13.65 -2.00 -12.50
CA GLU A 124 -14.39 -0.92 -11.84
C GLU A 124 -13.80 -0.63 -10.46
N LEU A 125 -13.52 -1.67 -9.68
CA LEU A 125 -12.81 -1.52 -8.41
C LEU A 125 -11.42 -0.89 -8.62
N SER A 126 -10.68 -1.35 -9.62
CA SER A 126 -9.35 -0.81 -9.96
C SER A 126 -9.38 0.67 -10.29
N GLN A 127 -10.37 1.11 -11.07
CA GLN A 127 -10.59 2.53 -11.39
C GLN A 127 -10.90 3.33 -10.11
N ARG A 128 -11.84 2.86 -9.28
CA ARG A 128 -12.19 3.53 -8.02
C ARG A 128 -11.00 3.67 -7.07
N ILE A 129 -10.12 2.67 -7.03
CA ILE A 129 -8.86 2.76 -6.27
C ILE A 129 -7.98 3.86 -6.86
N ALA A 130 -7.79 3.88 -8.18
CA ALA A 130 -6.94 4.84 -8.89
C ALA A 130 -7.45 6.29 -8.76
N ASP A 131 -8.75 6.52 -8.70
CA ASP A 131 -9.36 7.85 -8.57
C ASP A 131 -8.96 8.56 -7.26
N ASN A 132 -8.49 7.80 -6.27
CA ASN A 132 -8.03 8.34 -5.00
C ASN A 132 -6.60 8.89 -5.05
N CYS A 133 -5.84 8.68 -6.12
CA CYS A 133 -4.43 9.09 -6.16
C CYS A 133 -4.03 9.80 -7.44
N ASP A 134 -2.95 10.58 -7.36
CA ASP A 134 -2.24 11.16 -8.48
C ASP A 134 -1.07 10.26 -8.89
N ILE A 135 -0.46 9.60 -7.89
CA ILE A 135 0.65 8.66 -8.06
C ILE A 135 0.33 7.37 -7.28
N PHE A 136 0.33 6.25 -7.99
CA PHE A 136 0.30 4.91 -7.40
C PHE A 136 1.71 4.35 -7.30
N VAL A 137 2.07 3.85 -6.13
CA VAL A 137 3.38 3.23 -5.84
C VAL A 137 3.18 1.77 -5.48
N MET A 138 3.71 0.86 -6.30
CA MET A 138 3.78 -0.55 -5.97
C MET A 138 5.05 -0.83 -5.17
N ASP A 139 4.91 -1.22 -3.89
CA ASP A 139 6.04 -1.45 -2.97
C ASP A 139 5.88 -2.73 -2.15
N ALA A 140 5.17 -3.72 -2.70
CA ALA A 140 4.88 -4.99 -2.06
C ALA A 140 5.33 -6.15 -2.93
N PHE A 141 6.62 -6.50 -2.91
CA PHE A 141 7.21 -7.55 -3.73
C PHE A 141 6.48 -8.90 -3.59
N GLY A 142 6.17 -9.30 -2.36
CA GLY A 142 5.49 -10.57 -2.08
C GLY A 142 4.11 -10.74 -2.73
N THR A 143 3.52 -9.67 -3.25
CA THR A 143 2.22 -9.67 -3.95
C THR A 143 2.31 -9.17 -5.39
N ALA A 144 3.48 -8.72 -5.85
CA ALA A 144 3.67 -8.13 -7.18
C ALA A 144 3.36 -9.10 -8.34
N HIS A 145 3.48 -10.41 -8.08
CA HIS A 145 3.16 -11.47 -9.06
C HIS A 145 1.66 -11.75 -9.20
N ARG A 146 0.80 -11.13 -8.38
CA ARG A 146 -0.65 -11.39 -8.37
C ARG A 146 -1.36 -10.30 -9.16
N ALA A 147 -2.21 -10.72 -10.11
CA ALA A 147 -3.10 -9.82 -10.83
C ALA A 147 -4.36 -9.55 -9.99
N HIS A 148 -4.26 -8.65 -8.99
CA HIS A 148 -5.37 -8.18 -8.17
C HIS A 148 -5.66 -6.71 -8.47
N ALA A 149 -6.86 -6.22 -8.11
CA ALA A 149 -7.25 -4.83 -8.33
C ALA A 149 -6.27 -3.84 -7.65
N SER A 150 -5.84 -4.13 -6.40
CA SER A 150 -4.93 -3.27 -5.62
C SER A 150 -3.44 -3.39 -6.00
N THR A 151 -3.06 -4.29 -6.91
CA THR A 151 -1.67 -4.48 -7.36
C THR A 151 -1.49 -4.21 -8.83
N HIS A 152 -2.27 -4.89 -9.68
CA HIS A 152 -2.18 -4.82 -11.13
C HIS A 152 -3.18 -3.83 -11.73
N GLY A 153 -4.46 -3.99 -11.40
CA GLY A 153 -5.53 -3.19 -12.00
C GLY A 153 -5.36 -1.70 -11.76
N VAL A 154 -5.14 -1.29 -10.51
CA VAL A 154 -4.93 0.13 -10.16
C VAL A 154 -3.81 0.78 -10.98
N ALA A 155 -2.72 0.05 -11.27
CA ALA A 155 -1.60 0.57 -12.06
C ALA A 155 -1.97 0.87 -13.52
N GLN A 156 -3.03 0.28 -14.05
CA GLN A 156 -3.52 0.54 -15.41
C GLN A 156 -4.34 1.83 -15.51
N PHE A 157 -4.95 2.26 -14.39
CA PHE A 157 -5.86 3.41 -14.35
C PHE A 157 -5.25 4.63 -13.65
N ALA A 158 -4.25 4.43 -12.79
CA ALA A 158 -3.59 5.55 -12.10
C ALA A 158 -2.89 6.49 -13.08
N PRO A 159 -2.95 7.82 -12.88
CA PRO A 159 -2.27 8.79 -13.74
C PRO A 159 -0.77 8.52 -13.86
N VAL A 160 -0.13 8.17 -12.76
CA VAL A 160 1.26 7.71 -12.71
C VAL A 160 1.32 6.44 -11.87
N ALA A 161 1.98 5.38 -12.39
CA ALA A 161 2.25 4.16 -11.67
C ALA A 161 3.76 3.90 -11.65
N CYS A 162 4.33 3.68 -10.46
CA CYS A 162 5.76 3.50 -10.29
C CYS A 162 6.10 2.44 -9.23
N ALA A 163 7.36 2.00 -9.23
CA ALA A 163 7.89 1.08 -8.23
C ALA A 163 8.42 1.84 -7.02
N GLY A 164 8.07 1.37 -5.83
CA GLY A 164 8.65 1.86 -4.58
C GLY A 164 10.06 1.32 -4.33
N PRO A 165 10.82 1.94 -3.41
CA PRO A 165 12.20 1.58 -3.12
C PRO A 165 12.40 0.13 -2.71
N LEU A 166 11.46 -0.45 -1.92
CA LEU A 166 11.54 -1.84 -1.47
C LEU A 166 11.38 -2.80 -2.66
N LEU A 167 10.40 -2.56 -3.54
CA LEU A 167 10.21 -3.36 -4.75
C LEU A 167 11.42 -3.27 -5.68
N VAL A 168 11.97 -2.08 -5.87
CA VAL A 168 13.17 -1.87 -6.71
C VAL A 168 14.35 -2.67 -6.17
N ALA A 169 14.63 -2.58 -4.86
CA ALA A 169 15.73 -3.30 -4.23
C ALA A 169 15.61 -4.83 -4.39
N GLU A 170 14.41 -5.38 -4.20
CA GLU A 170 14.15 -6.81 -4.38
C GLU A 170 14.32 -7.27 -5.84
N LEU A 171 13.87 -6.46 -6.81
CA LEU A 171 14.05 -6.74 -8.23
C LEU A 171 15.53 -6.70 -8.63
N GLU A 172 16.29 -5.73 -8.13
CA GLU A 172 17.73 -5.62 -8.38
C GLU A 172 18.50 -6.82 -7.77
N ALA A 173 18.14 -7.24 -6.55
CA ALA A 173 18.73 -8.42 -5.91
C ALA A 173 18.47 -9.70 -6.72
N LEU A 174 17.25 -9.89 -7.24
CA LEU A 174 16.93 -11.02 -8.12
C LEU A 174 17.71 -10.97 -9.42
N HIS A 175 17.81 -9.81 -10.05
CA HIS A 175 18.57 -9.65 -11.30
C HIS A 175 20.03 -10.02 -11.13
N LEU A 176 20.67 -9.58 -10.05
CA LEU A 176 22.05 -9.94 -9.71
C LEU A 176 22.22 -11.44 -9.48
N SER A 177 21.26 -12.08 -8.82
CA SER A 177 21.28 -13.54 -8.58
C SER A 177 21.22 -14.35 -9.87
N LEU A 178 20.48 -13.87 -10.89
CA LEU A 178 20.35 -14.55 -12.19
C LEU A 178 21.58 -14.40 -13.09
N ILE A 179 22.41 -13.37 -12.87
CA ILE A 179 23.64 -13.15 -13.66
C ILE A 179 24.80 -14.04 -13.18
N HIS A 180 24.71 -14.57 -11.96
CA HIS A 180 25.75 -15.40 -11.36
C HIS A 180 25.49 -16.92 -11.44
N ILE A 181 24.48 -17.35 -12.22
CA ILE A 181 24.24 -18.75 -12.60
C ILE A 181 24.76 -18.99 -14.02
#